data_43df8cfecf4e2e5316a09dcc1c6eb3d7
#
_entry.id   43df8cfecf4e2e5316a09dcc1c6eb3d7
#
_cell.length_a   1.000
_cell.length_b   1.000
_cell.length_c   1.000
_cell.angle_alpha   90.00
_cell.angle_beta   90.00
_cell.angle_gamma   90.00
#
_symmetry.space_group_name_H-M   'P 1'
#
loop_
_entity.id
_entity.type
_entity.pdbx_description
1 polymer ?
#
loop_
_entity_poly.entity_id
_entity_poly.type
_entity_poly.pdbx_seq_one_letter_code
_entity_poly.pdbx_strand_id
1 'polypeptide(L)'
;MDVMKCSHCSFVGFAHGGCCKRCGHSNTAQNSRISHLSLSGRLPPRFRKLSTLLAAGAVFIAIIVGVVVVRAQLKRYFDQTPAQLEAISKSGKFEDTTTIRVNQRPIPMAFITNGAFGYRRRVIVAKTTRVLEGLGFLKVLKTTSQSTWEVPVYGRVGGTDEYVNISLTEKGVGESANWRSTAEPYPGASEKALWWLVPIGTREITGIESVNEPEPNMVNVAIHWRWHPNQIGEGFDCGGSVIGSLPEDAQASARSLGWNSQIEYTANATLRRVGGVWEVAYINFPNERE
;
A
#
# COMPACT_ATOMS: atom_id res chain seq x y z
N MET A 1 10.79 -4.11 9.39
CA MET A 1 10.25 -2.73 9.24
C MET A 1 11.43 -1.81 9.21
N ASP A 2 11.69 -1.20 8.05
CA ASP A 2 12.85 -0.37 7.88
C ASP A 2 12.57 1.04 8.38
N VAL A 3 13.51 1.55 9.17
CA VAL A 3 13.47 2.92 9.67
C VAL A 3 14.19 3.80 8.66
N MET A 4 13.50 4.80 8.13
CA MET A 4 14.06 5.74 7.17
C MET A 4 14.17 7.14 7.77
N LYS A 5 15.28 7.85 7.42
CA LYS A 5 15.46 9.25 7.75
C LYS A 5 15.09 10.10 6.54
N CYS A 6 14.17 11.04 6.71
CA CYS A 6 13.79 11.96 5.64
C CYS A 6 14.95 12.88 5.28
N SER A 7 15.31 12.94 4.01
CA SER A 7 16.38 13.81 3.50
C SER A 7 16.05 15.32 3.60
N HIS A 8 14.76 15.65 3.64
CA HIS A 8 14.31 17.05 3.66
C HIS A 8 14.16 17.64 5.07
N CYS A 9 13.55 16.88 6.01
CA CYS A 9 13.27 17.40 7.37
C CYS A 9 13.98 16.61 8.48
N SER A 10 14.86 15.68 8.14
CA SER A 10 15.62 14.81 9.08
C SER A 10 14.77 13.96 10.04
N PHE A 11 13.45 13.92 9.85
CA PHE A 11 12.56 13.08 10.64
C PHE A 11 12.90 11.60 10.44
N VAL A 12 13.00 10.85 11.54
CA VAL A 12 13.26 9.41 11.53
C VAL A 12 11.96 8.69 11.87
N GLY A 13 11.51 7.79 10.98
CA GLY A 13 10.28 7.05 11.16
C GLY A 13 10.21 5.82 10.26
N PHE A 14 9.13 5.05 10.39
CA PHE A 14 8.91 3.90 9.52
C PHE A 14 8.47 4.36 8.12
N ALA A 15 9.04 3.72 7.09
CA ALA A 15 8.65 3.97 5.70
C ALA A 15 7.22 3.47 5.47
N HIS A 16 6.34 4.38 5.05
CA HIS A 16 5.01 4.05 4.58
C HIS A 16 4.77 4.83 3.28
N GLY A 17 4.53 4.10 2.19
CA GLY A 17 4.15 4.70 0.91
C GLY A 17 5.17 5.68 0.31
N GLY A 18 6.44 5.62 0.72
CA GLY A 18 7.51 6.45 0.17
C GLY A 18 7.48 7.94 0.53
N CYS A 19 6.47 8.41 1.27
CA CYS A 19 6.38 9.81 1.70
C CYS A 19 6.74 9.98 3.18
N CYS A 20 7.41 11.08 3.51
CA CYS A 20 7.68 11.45 4.89
C CYS A 20 6.39 11.89 5.60
N LYS A 21 6.02 11.23 6.69
CA LYS A 21 4.80 11.54 7.47
C LYS A 21 4.78 12.97 8.04
N ARG A 22 5.94 13.60 8.17
CA ARG A 22 6.05 14.94 8.76
C ARG A 22 5.96 16.07 7.73
N CYS A 23 6.64 15.95 6.58
CA CYS A 23 6.72 17.01 5.59
C CYS A 23 6.14 16.63 4.22
N GLY A 24 5.72 15.38 4.03
CA GLY A 24 5.16 14.88 2.77
C GLY A 24 6.18 14.69 1.63
N HIS A 25 7.49 14.98 1.88
CA HIS A 25 8.49 14.83 0.84
C HIS A 25 8.69 13.36 0.45
N SER A 26 8.74 13.07 -0.85
CA SER A 26 9.00 11.73 -1.36
C SER A 26 10.46 11.33 -1.07
N ASN A 27 10.65 10.25 -0.32
CA ASN A 27 11.95 9.67 -0.09
C ASN A 27 12.24 8.62 -1.16
N THR A 28 12.74 9.06 -2.32
CA THR A 28 13.34 8.13 -3.27
C THR A 28 14.62 7.60 -2.64
N ALA A 29 14.60 6.34 -2.21
CA ALA A 29 15.75 5.69 -1.61
C ALA A 29 16.86 5.55 -2.67
N GLN A 30 17.88 6.39 -2.58
CA GLN A 30 19.17 6.11 -3.20
C GLN A 30 19.80 4.91 -2.49
N ASN A 31 19.57 3.72 -3.00
CA ASN A 31 20.36 2.53 -2.66
C ASN A 31 21.74 2.65 -3.31
N SER A 32 22.67 3.30 -2.63
CA SER A 32 24.09 3.25 -2.95
C SER A 32 24.89 3.03 -1.68
N ARG A 33 25.23 1.77 -1.39
CA ARG A 33 26.43 1.40 -0.63
C ARG A 33 26.82 -0.03 -0.94
N ILE A 34 27.61 -0.19 -1.97
CA ILE A 34 28.52 -1.35 -2.07
C ILE A 34 29.80 -0.92 -1.35
N SER A 35 30.03 -1.44 -0.15
CA SER A 35 31.26 -1.26 0.58
C SER A 35 32.31 -2.28 0.10
N HIS A 36 33.36 -1.78 -0.53
CA HIS A 36 34.56 -2.56 -0.89
C HIS A 36 35.28 -3.02 0.38
N LEU A 37 35.31 -4.33 0.61
CA LEU A 37 36.20 -4.97 1.55
C LEU A 37 37.53 -5.31 0.81
N SER A 38 38.59 -4.57 1.11
CA SER A 38 39.93 -4.89 0.68
C SER A 38 40.58 -5.87 1.68
N LEU A 39 40.81 -7.10 1.24
CA LEU A 39 41.62 -8.08 1.96
C LEU A 39 43.05 -8.12 1.34
N SER A 40 43.98 -7.46 2.01
CA SER A 40 45.40 -7.62 1.71
C SER A 40 46.05 -8.53 2.76
N GLY A 41 46.29 -9.80 2.39
CA GLY A 41 47.08 -10.74 3.14
C GLY A 41 48.21 -11.30 2.26
N ARG A 42 49.47 -10.93 2.54
CA ARG A 42 50.66 -11.47 1.83
C ARG A 42 51.00 -12.88 2.33
N LEU A 43 51.08 -13.83 1.39
CA LEU A 43 51.64 -15.19 1.62
C LEU A 43 53.04 -15.36 0.98
N PRO A 44 53.95 -16.16 1.56
CA PRO A 44 55.33 -16.25 1.15
C PRO A 44 55.60 -17.16 -0.06
N PRO A 45 56.72 -16.95 -0.79
CA PRO A 45 56.88 -17.44 -2.14
C PRO A 45 57.68 -18.72 -2.24
N ARG A 46 57.12 -19.90 -2.02
CA ARG A 46 57.86 -21.15 -2.31
C ARG A 46 57.11 -22.41 -2.81
N PHE A 47 55.81 -22.31 -3.18
CA PHE A 47 55.09 -23.44 -3.81
C PHE A 47 54.40 -23.05 -5.11
N ARG A 48 55.19 -22.58 -6.08
CA ARG A 48 54.64 -21.75 -7.16
C ARG A 48 54.51 -22.40 -8.56
N LYS A 49 54.57 -23.68 -8.76
CA LYS A 49 54.45 -24.19 -10.16
C LYS A 49 53.45 -25.34 -10.43
N LEU A 50 53.04 -26.14 -9.44
CA LEU A 50 52.06 -27.20 -9.66
C LEU A 50 50.66 -26.86 -9.09
N SER A 51 50.58 -26.11 -7.99
CA SER A 51 49.33 -25.69 -7.36
C SER A 51 48.59 -24.62 -8.14
N THR A 52 49.29 -23.80 -8.92
CA THR A 52 48.67 -22.72 -9.75
C THR A 52 47.88 -23.27 -10.93
N LEU A 53 48.33 -24.37 -11.54
CA LEU A 53 47.59 -25.00 -12.67
C LEU A 53 46.33 -25.74 -12.19
N LEU A 54 46.37 -26.40 -11.03
CA LEU A 54 45.20 -27.06 -10.44
C LEU A 54 44.23 -26.05 -9.87
N ALA A 55 44.70 -24.97 -9.27
CA ALA A 55 43.80 -23.90 -8.79
C ALA A 55 43.16 -23.12 -9.93
N ALA A 56 43.86 -22.85 -11.03
CA ALA A 56 43.32 -22.20 -12.21
C ALA A 56 42.27 -23.10 -12.90
N GLY A 57 42.50 -24.42 -12.97
CA GLY A 57 41.55 -25.40 -13.51
C GLY A 57 40.28 -25.47 -12.65
N ALA A 58 40.41 -25.51 -11.32
CA ALA A 58 39.26 -25.54 -10.41
C ALA A 58 38.41 -24.26 -10.47
N VAL A 59 39.08 -23.08 -10.57
CA VAL A 59 38.39 -21.79 -10.75
C VAL A 59 37.67 -21.74 -12.10
N PHE A 60 38.32 -22.26 -13.16
CA PHE A 60 37.69 -22.27 -14.50
C PHE A 60 36.47 -23.20 -14.55
N ILE A 61 36.55 -24.38 -13.93
CA ILE A 61 35.40 -25.29 -13.80
C ILE A 61 34.28 -24.67 -12.95
N ALA A 62 34.61 -24.01 -11.85
CA ALA A 62 33.65 -23.33 -11.01
C ALA A 62 32.93 -22.19 -11.75
N ILE A 63 33.64 -21.44 -12.60
CA ILE A 63 33.06 -20.39 -13.44
C ILE A 63 32.14 -21.00 -14.50
N ILE A 64 32.55 -22.09 -15.18
CA ILE A 64 31.72 -22.75 -16.18
C ILE A 64 30.46 -23.33 -15.54
N VAL A 65 30.57 -24.02 -14.39
CA VAL A 65 29.43 -24.56 -13.66
C VAL A 65 28.52 -23.41 -13.20
N GLY A 66 29.09 -22.33 -12.67
CA GLY A 66 28.34 -21.13 -12.27
C GLY A 66 27.56 -20.52 -13.46
N VAL A 67 28.21 -20.38 -14.61
CA VAL A 67 27.56 -19.85 -15.82
C VAL A 67 26.46 -20.76 -16.32
N VAL A 68 26.65 -22.11 -16.29
CA VAL A 68 25.65 -23.08 -16.73
C VAL A 68 24.46 -23.07 -15.78
N VAL A 69 24.70 -23.03 -14.46
CA VAL A 69 23.63 -22.96 -13.44
C VAL A 69 22.84 -21.66 -13.57
N VAL A 70 23.55 -20.52 -13.69
CA VAL A 70 22.91 -19.21 -13.88
C VAL A 70 22.12 -19.18 -15.18
N ARG A 71 22.64 -19.70 -16.29
CA ARG A 71 21.89 -19.81 -17.55
C ARG A 71 20.69 -20.74 -17.45
N ALA A 72 20.80 -21.86 -16.76
CA ALA A 72 19.67 -22.77 -16.55
C ALA A 72 18.58 -22.13 -15.68
N GLN A 73 18.98 -21.42 -14.64
CA GLN A 73 18.04 -20.67 -13.78
C GLN A 73 17.41 -19.50 -14.53
N LEU A 74 18.19 -18.72 -15.30
CA LEU A 74 17.68 -17.64 -16.14
C LEU A 74 16.71 -18.18 -17.20
N LYS A 75 17.05 -19.31 -17.86
CA LYS A 75 16.16 -19.92 -18.85
C LYS A 75 14.85 -20.37 -18.21
N ARG A 76 14.86 -21.03 -17.05
CA ARG A 76 13.64 -21.38 -16.31
C ARG A 76 12.85 -20.13 -15.90
N TYR A 77 13.52 -19.11 -15.46
CA TYR A 77 12.91 -17.84 -15.09
C TYR A 77 12.23 -17.17 -16.30
N PHE A 78 12.90 -17.10 -17.45
CA PHE A 78 12.34 -16.50 -18.68
C PHE A 78 11.24 -17.34 -19.33
N ASP A 79 11.29 -18.67 -19.22
CA ASP A 79 10.30 -19.56 -19.83
C ASP A 79 8.98 -19.64 -19.00
N GLN A 80 9.04 -19.46 -17.68
CA GLN A 80 7.87 -19.58 -16.80
C GLN A 80 7.22 -18.24 -16.44
N THR A 81 8.00 -17.19 -16.38
CA THR A 81 7.57 -15.85 -15.97
C THR A 81 6.37 -15.28 -16.76
N PRO A 82 6.31 -15.41 -18.11
CA PRO A 82 5.19 -14.87 -18.88
C PRO A 82 3.84 -15.52 -18.52
N ALA A 83 3.83 -16.84 -18.35
CA ALA A 83 2.60 -17.58 -18.02
C ALA A 83 2.07 -17.25 -16.61
N GLN A 84 2.97 -16.97 -15.68
CA GLN A 84 2.61 -16.58 -14.31
C GLN A 84 2.08 -15.14 -14.27
N LEU A 85 2.72 -14.21 -14.98
CA LEU A 85 2.24 -12.83 -15.13
C LEU A 85 0.88 -12.80 -15.80
N GLU A 86 0.69 -13.57 -16.86
CA GLU A 86 -0.59 -13.69 -17.55
C GLU A 86 -1.68 -14.26 -16.62
N ALA A 87 -1.35 -15.25 -15.80
CA ALA A 87 -2.25 -15.80 -14.81
C ALA A 87 -2.63 -14.76 -13.75
N ILE A 88 -1.68 -13.93 -13.30
CA ILE A 88 -1.94 -12.85 -12.33
C ILE A 88 -2.83 -11.79 -12.96
N SER A 89 -2.49 -11.28 -14.13
CA SER A 89 -3.22 -10.19 -14.80
C SER A 89 -4.64 -10.59 -15.20
N LYS A 90 -4.87 -11.86 -15.55
CA LYS A 90 -6.20 -12.41 -15.89
C LYS A 90 -7.00 -12.84 -14.67
N SER A 91 -6.38 -12.90 -13.51
CA SER A 91 -7.09 -13.33 -12.29
C SER A 91 -8.03 -12.24 -11.82
N GLY A 92 -9.27 -12.59 -11.48
CA GLY A 92 -10.19 -11.65 -10.80
C GLY A 92 -9.72 -11.23 -9.40
N LYS A 93 -8.53 -11.68 -8.96
CA LYS A 93 -7.91 -11.31 -7.67
C LYS A 93 -6.91 -10.17 -7.82
N PHE A 94 -6.39 -9.93 -9.03
CA PHE A 94 -5.65 -8.73 -9.37
C PHE A 94 -6.63 -7.72 -9.93
N GLU A 95 -7.05 -6.77 -9.11
CA GLU A 95 -7.90 -5.68 -9.56
C GLU A 95 -7.04 -4.62 -10.24
N ASP A 96 -7.25 -4.40 -11.53
CA ASP A 96 -6.56 -3.34 -12.30
C ASP A 96 -6.90 -1.95 -11.77
N THR A 97 -8.08 -1.80 -11.18
CA THR A 97 -8.56 -0.52 -10.65
C THR A 97 -8.31 -0.44 -9.15
N THR A 98 -7.61 0.59 -8.74
CA THR A 98 -7.45 0.94 -7.32
C THR A 98 -8.67 1.71 -6.85
N THR A 99 -9.34 1.23 -5.80
CA THR A 99 -10.51 1.87 -5.21
C THR A 99 -10.26 2.24 -3.75
N ILE A 100 -10.89 3.32 -3.31
CA ILE A 100 -10.97 3.68 -1.89
C ILE A 100 -12.41 3.56 -1.41
N ARG A 101 -12.56 3.26 -0.12
CA ARG A 101 -13.86 3.21 0.55
C ARG A 101 -14.18 4.55 1.20
N VAL A 102 -15.39 5.02 0.98
CA VAL A 102 -15.89 6.26 1.59
C VAL A 102 -17.25 5.99 2.23
N ASN A 103 -17.33 6.20 3.53
CA ASN A 103 -18.56 6.00 4.26
C ASN A 103 -19.57 7.11 3.93
N GLN A 104 -20.78 6.74 3.49
CA GLN A 104 -21.86 7.66 3.17
C GLN A 104 -22.52 8.22 4.44
N ARG A 105 -22.52 7.43 5.52
CA ARG A 105 -23.10 7.80 6.82
C ARG A 105 -22.18 7.36 7.94
N PRO A 106 -21.21 8.22 8.35
CA PRO A 106 -20.31 7.89 9.45
C PRO A 106 -21.09 7.66 10.75
N ILE A 107 -20.74 6.60 11.46
CA ILE A 107 -21.38 6.24 12.72
C ILE A 107 -20.66 7.00 13.86
N PRO A 108 -21.43 7.66 14.77
CA PRO A 108 -20.84 8.33 15.91
C PRO A 108 -20.22 7.31 16.88
N MET A 109 -18.99 7.58 17.29
CA MET A 109 -18.32 6.83 18.34
C MET A 109 -18.50 7.54 19.69
N ALA A 110 -18.85 6.78 20.72
CA ALA A 110 -18.97 7.31 22.08
C ALA A 110 -17.58 7.47 22.71
N PHE A 111 -17.29 8.66 23.24
CA PHE A 111 -16.10 8.93 24.04
C PHE A 111 -16.51 9.38 25.43
N ILE A 112 -15.85 8.85 26.45
CA ILE A 112 -15.94 9.34 27.80
C ILE A 112 -15.03 10.55 27.88
N THR A 113 -15.57 11.73 28.22
CA THR A 113 -14.76 12.93 28.45
C THR A 113 -14.20 12.90 29.87
N ASN A 114 -12.89 13.05 30.02
CA ASN A 114 -12.19 13.06 31.30
C ASN A 114 -12.78 14.10 32.24
N GLY A 115 -13.27 13.66 33.41
CA GLY A 115 -13.43 14.44 34.62
C GLY A 115 -14.74 15.22 34.83
N ALA A 116 -15.56 15.43 33.84
CA ALA A 116 -16.92 15.95 34.03
C ALA A 116 -17.91 14.89 33.58
N PHE A 117 -18.97 14.65 34.35
CA PHE A 117 -20.02 13.67 34.04
C PHE A 117 -20.78 14.01 32.73
N GLY A 118 -20.07 13.93 31.59
CA GLY A 118 -20.60 14.22 30.28
C GLY A 118 -20.12 13.22 29.26
N TYR A 119 -21.03 12.62 28.50
CA TYR A 119 -20.73 11.82 27.34
C TYR A 119 -20.67 12.73 26.12
N ARG A 120 -19.65 12.52 25.30
CA ARG A 120 -19.56 13.16 24.01
C ARG A 120 -19.44 12.08 22.95
N ARG A 121 -20.39 12.02 22.06
CA ARG A 121 -20.27 11.21 20.83
C ARG A 121 -19.67 12.09 19.75
N ARG A 122 -18.53 11.68 19.24
CA ARG A 122 -17.84 12.33 18.13
C ARG A 122 -17.87 11.44 16.90
N VAL A 123 -18.03 12.07 15.75
CA VAL A 123 -17.86 11.39 14.46
C VAL A 123 -16.47 11.66 13.94
N ILE A 124 -15.72 10.59 13.72
CA ILE A 124 -14.42 10.69 13.07
C ILE A 124 -14.64 10.61 11.55
N VAL A 125 -14.41 11.72 10.88
CA VAL A 125 -14.45 11.75 9.40
C VAL A 125 -13.19 11.05 8.87
N ALA A 126 -13.38 10.03 8.02
CA ALA A 126 -12.30 9.29 7.43
C ALA A 126 -11.36 10.18 6.59
N LYS A 127 -10.09 9.82 6.52
CA LYS A 127 -9.09 10.57 5.74
C LYS A 127 -9.45 10.66 4.26
N THR A 128 -9.96 9.56 3.70
CA THR A 128 -10.44 9.50 2.31
C THR A 128 -11.57 10.51 2.05
N THR A 129 -12.52 10.64 2.99
CA THR A 129 -13.60 11.64 2.91
C THR A 129 -13.05 13.07 2.92
N ARG A 130 -12.03 13.37 3.75
CA ARG A 130 -11.43 14.71 3.80
C ARG A 130 -10.72 15.08 2.51
N VAL A 131 -10.02 14.12 1.89
CA VAL A 131 -9.38 14.36 0.58
C VAL A 131 -10.44 14.63 -0.48
N LEU A 132 -11.51 13.84 -0.55
CA LEU A 132 -12.60 14.07 -1.52
C LEU A 132 -13.37 15.37 -1.26
N GLU A 133 -13.51 15.80 -0.01
CA GLU A 133 -14.04 17.11 0.35
C GLU A 133 -13.13 18.22 -0.15
N GLY A 134 -11.82 18.11 0.10
CA GLY A 134 -10.82 19.06 -0.39
C GLY A 134 -10.76 19.16 -1.92
N LEU A 135 -11.01 18.05 -2.62
CA LEU A 135 -11.14 18.01 -4.08
C LEU A 135 -12.49 18.55 -4.59
N GLY A 136 -13.42 18.85 -3.69
CA GLY A 136 -14.74 19.36 -4.01
C GLY A 136 -15.75 18.33 -4.53
N PHE A 137 -15.54 17.03 -4.32
CA PHE A 137 -16.49 15.99 -4.66
C PHE A 137 -17.55 15.77 -3.57
N LEU A 138 -17.17 15.98 -2.32
CA LEU A 138 -18.04 15.80 -1.15
C LEU A 138 -18.20 17.11 -0.39
N LYS A 139 -19.31 17.19 0.32
CA LYS A 139 -19.59 18.20 1.34
C LYS A 139 -19.85 17.51 2.65
N VAL A 140 -19.10 17.88 3.68
CA VAL A 140 -19.22 17.34 5.05
C VAL A 140 -19.85 18.39 5.95
N LEU A 141 -21.06 18.14 6.40
CA LEU A 141 -21.77 18.99 7.34
C LEU A 141 -21.72 18.36 8.73
N LYS A 142 -21.15 19.08 9.69
CA LYS A 142 -21.16 18.71 11.09
C LYS A 142 -22.21 19.50 11.84
N THR A 143 -23.06 18.81 12.57
CA THR A 143 -24.04 19.41 13.46
C THR A 143 -23.88 18.81 14.85
N THR A 144 -24.23 19.57 15.88
CA THR A 144 -24.24 19.12 17.26
C THR A 144 -25.61 19.29 17.84
N SER A 145 -26.06 18.33 18.65
CA SER A 145 -27.27 18.43 19.44
C SER A 145 -27.02 18.03 20.89
N GLN A 146 -27.78 18.65 21.80
CA GLN A 146 -27.81 18.21 23.19
C GLN A 146 -28.65 16.94 23.28
N SER A 147 -28.13 15.93 23.96
CA SER A 147 -28.81 14.67 24.21
C SER A 147 -28.58 14.19 25.62
N THR A 148 -29.50 13.34 26.11
CA THR A 148 -29.37 12.65 27.38
C THR A 148 -29.31 11.16 27.14
N TRP A 149 -28.36 10.49 27.78
CA TRP A 149 -28.21 9.05 27.73
C TRP A 149 -28.39 8.42 29.08
N GLU A 150 -28.89 7.22 29.08
CA GLU A 150 -28.94 6.38 30.26
C GLU A 150 -27.67 5.53 30.29
N VAL A 151 -26.82 5.79 31.30
CA VAL A 151 -25.56 5.06 31.45
C VAL A 151 -25.70 4.11 32.61
N PRO A 152 -25.46 2.80 32.45
CA PRO A 152 -25.42 1.86 33.57
C PRO A 152 -24.52 2.40 34.68
N VAL A 153 -24.94 2.38 35.94
CA VAL A 153 -24.26 2.90 37.13
C VAL A 153 -24.39 4.41 37.36
N TYR A 154 -24.48 5.25 36.32
CA TYR A 154 -24.52 6.73 36.48
C TYR A 154 -25.88 7.35 36.22
N GLY A 155 -26.86 6.57 35.76
CA GLY A 155 -28.19 7.07 35.41
C GLY A 155 -28.22 7.96 34.17
N ARG A 156 -29.10 8.98 34.18
CA ARG A 156 -29.20 9.93 33.05
C ARG A 156 -28.08 10.94 33.07
N VAL A 157 -27.29 10.97 32.02
CA VAL A 157 -26.17 11.89 31.84
C VAL A 157 -26.42 12.76 30.61
N GLY A 158 -26.35 14.07 30.79
CA GLY A 158 -26.42 15.03 29.68
C GLY A 158 -25.10 15.11 28.93
N GLY A 159 -25.19 15.41 27.63
CA GLY A 159 -23.99 15.60 26.80
C GLY A 159 -24.31 16.06 25.38
N THR A 160 -23.30 16.05 24.53
CA THR A 160 -23.39 16.53 23.16
C THR A 160 -23.16 15.40 22.18
N ASP A 161 -24.09 15.21 21.26
CA ASP A 161 -23.92 14.35 20.09
C ASP A 161 -23.47 15.16 18.88
N GLU A 162 -22.43 14.71 18.23
CA GLU A 162 -21.96 15.22 16.96
C GLU A 162 -22.52 14.32 15.83
N TYR A 163 -23.15 14.95 14.87
CA TYR A 163 -23.67 14.29 13.67
C TYR A 163 -22.89 14.79 12.48
N VAL A 164 -22.61 13.88 11.55
CA VAL A 164 -21.95 14.19 10.28
C VAL A 164 -22.85 13.72 9.15
N ASN A 165 -23.21 14.64 8.28
CA ASN A 165 -23.87 14.35 7.03
C ASN A 165 -22.88 14.55 5.87
N ILE A 166 -22.73 13.53 5.03
CA ILE A 166 -21.86 13.54 3.86
C ILE A 166 -22.78 13.51 2.63
N SER A 167 -22.65 14.52 1.77
CA SER A 167 -23.40 14.63 0.53
C SER A 167 -22.46 14.87 -0.65
N LEU A 168 -22.89 14.48 -1.84
CA LEU A 168 -22.20 14.80 -3.08
C LEU A 168 -22.42 16.29 -3.42
N THR A 169 -21.38 16.93 -3.93
CA THR A 169 -21.49 18.23 -4.62
C THR A 169 -21.97 18.01 -6.06
N GLU A 170 -22.22 19.05 -6.83
CA GLU A 170 -22.50 18.93 -8.28
C GLU A 170 -21.40 18.18 -9.01
N LYS A 171 -20.13 18.50 -8.72
CA LYS A 171 -18.96 17.79 -9.24
C LYS A 171 -18.99 16.32 -8.84
N GLY A 172 -19.31 16.05 -7.57
CA GLY A 172 -19.41 14.68 -7.05
C GLY A 172 -20.54 13.89 -7.68
N VAL A 173 -21.69 14.51 -7.97
CA VAL A 173 -22.82 13.87 -8.66
C VAL A 173 -22.40 13.44 -10.07
N GLY A 174 -21.70 14.31 -10.81
CA GLY A 174 -21.23 13.98 -12.16
C GLY A 174 -20.28 12.78 -12.16
N GLU A 175 -19.33 12.73 -11.23
CA GLU A 175 -18.34 11.65 -11.14
C GLU A 175 -18.91 10.37 -10.50
N SER A 176 -19.93 10.48 -9.66
CA SER A 176 -20.50 9.34 -8.92
C SER A 176 -21.15 8.28 -9.81
N ALA A 177 -21.43 8.58 -11.08
CA ALA A 177 -21.87 7.60 -12.07
C ALA A 177 -20.86 6.44 -12.25
N ASN A 178 -19.58 6.70 -11.98
CA ASN A 178 -18.50 5.72 -12.02
C ASN A 178 -18.21 5.06 -10.66
N TRP A 179 -18.91 5.46 -9.61
CA TRP A 179 -18.72 4.93 -8.26
C TRP A 179 -19.68 3.78 -8.00
N ARG A 180 -19.18 2.75 -7.35
CA ARG A 180 -20.03 1.65 -6.90
C ARG A 180 -20.53 1.93 -5.48
N SER A 181 -21.77 1.57 -5.19
CA SER A 181 -22.32 1.61 -3.83
C SER A 181 -22.37 0.19 -3.27
N THR A 182 -21.97 0.02 -2.02
CA THR A 182 -22.11 -1.25 -1.31
C THR A 182 -22.66 -1.03 0.09
N ALA A 183 -23.33 -2.04 0.62
CA ALA A 183 -23.87 -2.05 1.98
C ALA A 183 -23.32 -3.26 2.72
N GLU A 184 -22.49 -3.01 3.74
CA GLU A 184 -21.83 -4.05 4.51
C GLU A 184 -22.27 -4.04 5.96
N PRO A 185 -22.36 -5.20 6.63
CA PRO A 185 -22.63 -5.26 8.06
C PRO A 185 -21.58 -4.47 8.83
N TYR A 186 -22.00 -3.59 9.72
CA TYR A 186 -21.09 -2.89 10.60
C TYR A 186 -20.99 -3.64 11.94
N PRO A 187 -19.76 -3.97 12.41
CA PRO A 187 -19.61 -4.70 13.66
C PRO A 187 -20.27 -3.97 14.84
N GLY A 188 -21.22 -4.64 15.49
CA GLY A 188 -21.94 -4.09 16.67
C GLY A 188 -23.08 -3.14 16.36
N ALA A 189 -23.45 -2.90 15.09
CA ALA A 189 -24.62 -2.13 14.70
C ALA A 189 -25.68 -3.00 14.03
N SER A 190 -26.95 -2.68 14.26
CA SER A 190 -28.08 -3.32 13.58
C SER A 190 -28.24 -2.86 12.12
N GLU A 191 -27.66 -1.72 11.79
CA GLU A 191 -27.72 -1.12 10.47
C GLU A 191 -26.48 -1.49 9.64
N LYS A 192 -26.69 -1.60 8.31
CA LYS A 192 -25.59 -1.77 7.36
C LYS A 192 -24.91 -0.43 7.10
N ALA A 193 -23.59 -0.42 7.13
CA ALA A 193 -22.82 0.72 6.67
C ALA A 193 -22.91 0.83 5.16
N LEU A 194 -23.22 2.02 4.66
CA LEU A 194 -23.26 2.33 3.23
C LEU A 194 -21.93 2.96 2.81
N TRP A 195 -21.34 2.43 1.75
CA TRP A 195 -20.05 2.87 1.24
C TRP A 195 -20.14 3.23 -0.24
N TRP A 196 -19.41 4.26 -0.62
CA TRP A 196 -18.98 4.44 -2.00
C TRP A 196 -17.64 3.79 -2.19
N LEU A 197 -17.50 3.02 -3.27
CA LEU A 197 -16.22 2.51 -3.77
C LEU A 197 -15.80 3.45 -4.90
N VAL A 198 -14.83 4.30 -4.61
CA VAL A 198 -14.40 5.38 -5.52
C VAL A 198 -13.11 4.95 -6.21
N PRO A 199 -13.10 4.83 -7.56
CA PRO A 199 -11.89 4.52 -8.29
C PRO A 199 -10.94 5.71 -8.26
N ILE A 200 -9.69 5.48 -7.86
CA ILE A 200 -8.64 6.51 -7.77
C ILE A 200 -7.49 6.30 -8.73
N GLY A 201 -7.53 5.25 -9.54
CA GLY A 201 -6.48 4.97 -10.52
C GLY A 201 -6.45 3.52 -10.95
N THR A 202 -5.38 3.16 -11.63
CA THR A 202 -5.12 1.81 -12.12
C THR A 202 -3.78 1.30 -11.60
N ARG A 203 -3.62 -0.03 -11.61
CA ARG A 203 -2.37 -0.72 -11.30
C ARG A 203 -1.78 -1.28 -12.59
N GLU A 204 -0.49 -1.11 -12.75
CA GLU A 204 0.29 -1.72 -13.82
C GLU A 204 1.36 -2.62 -13.21
N ILE A 205 1.42 -3.89 -13.62
CA ILE A 205 2.51 -4.78 -13.24
C ILE A 205 3.73 -4.38 -14.06
N THR A 206 4.80 -3.95 -13.38
CA THR A 206 6.05 -3.50 -14.02
C THR A 206 7.10 -4.60 -14.11
N GLY A 207 6.99 -5.64 -13.27
CA GLY A 207 7.95 -6.74 -13.28
C GLY A 207 7.70 -7.81 -12.23
N ILE A 208 8.60 -8.80 -12.25
CA ILE A 208 8.71 -9.83 -11.22
C ILE A 208 10.04 -9.63 -10.50
N GLU A 209 9.97 -9.56 -9.16
CA GLU A 209 11.15 -9.48 -8.30
C GLU A 209 11.75 -10.87 -8.05
N SER A 210 10.89 -11.83 -7.70
CA SER A 210 11.34 -13.19 -7.38
C SER A 210 10.23 -14.23 -7.61
N VAL A 211 10.68 -15.46 -7.86
CA VAL A 211 9.81 -16.64 -7.97
C VAL A 211 10.37 -17.71 -7.06
N ASN A 212 9.57 -18.22 -6.15
CA ASN A 212 9.93 -19.27 -5.23
C ASN A 212 8.93 -20.42 -5.37
N GLU A 213 9.42 -21.65 -5.58
CA GLU A 213 8.63 -22.87 -5.69
C GLU A 213 8.73 -23.69 -4.39
N PRO A 214 7.89 -23.40 -3.38
CA PRO A 214 7.94 -24.12 -2.11
C PRO A 214 7.50 -25.59 -2.24
N GLU A 215 6.63 -25.88 -3.20
CA GLU A 215 6.07 -27.22 -3.46
C GLU A 215 5.88 -27.46 -4.96
N PRO A 216 5.89 -28.70 -5.42
CA PRO A 216 5.47 -29.03 -6.79
C PRO A 216 4.07 -28.47 -7.07
N ASN A 217 3.91 -27.74 -8.15
CA ASN A 217 2.65 -27.10 -8.55
C ASN A 217 2.21 -25.89 -7.68
N MET A 218 3.05 -25.35 -6.83
CA MET A 218 2.79 -24.10 -6.12
C MET A 218 3.97 -23.16 -6.24
N VAL A 219 3.68 -21.88 -6.57
CA VAL A 219 4.68 -20.84 -6.78
C VAL A 219 4.28 -19.58 -6.04
N ASN A 220 5.22 -19.03 -5.30
CA ASN A 220 5.09 -17.69 -4.74
C ASN A 220 5.87 -16.71 -5.63
N VAL A 221 5.19 -15.69 -6.10
CA VAL A 221 5.73 -14.67 -7.00
C VAL A 221 5.66 -13.33 -6.32
N ALA A 222 6.81 -12.69 -6.15
CA ALA A 222 6.85 -11.28 -5.76
C ALA A 222 6.83 -10.45 -7.04
N ILE A 223 5.84 -9.59 -7.18
CA ILE A 223 5.64 -8.71 -8.33
C ILE A 223 5.89 -7.26 -7.96
N HIS A 224 6.42 -6.51 -8.90
CA HIS A 224 6.45 -5.06 -8.86
C HIS A 224 5.25 -4.51 -9.62
N TRP A 225 4.67 -3.46 -9.07
CA TRP A 225 3.58 -2.75 -9.72
C TRP A 225 3.66 -1.26 -9.43
N ARG A 226 3.08 -0.47 -10.33
CA ARG A 226 3.00 0.98 -10.23
C ARG A 226 1.55 1.43 -10.23
N TRP A 227 1.28 2.44 -9.42
CA TRP A 227 -0.02 3.08 -9.39
C TRP A 227 -0.06 4.26 -10.36
N HIS A 228 -1.09 4.30 -11.19
CA HIS A 228 -1.40 5.37 -12.10
C HIS A 228 -2.68 6.08 -11.62
N PRO A 229 -2.58 7.24 -10.94
CA PRO A 229 -3.74 7.97 -10.47
C PRO A 229 -4.60 8.46 -11.65
N ASN A 230 -5.92 8.41 -11.48
CA ASN A 230 -6.84 9.17 -12.29
C ASN A 230 -7.00 10.59 -11.71
N GLN A 231 -7.87 11.40 -12.28
CA GLN A 231 -8.10 12.77 -11.81
C GLN A 231 -8.47 12.87 -10.32
N ILE A 232 -9.23 11.92 -9.79
CA ILE A 232 -9.54 11.83 -8.35
C ILE A 232 -8.29 11.41 -7.58
N GLY A 233 -7.57 10.41 -8.09
CA GLY A 233 -6.36 9.86 -7.49
C GLY A 233 -5.22 10.86 -7.34
N GLU A 234 -5.09 11.84 -8.25
CA GLU A 234 -4.09 12.91 -8.15
C GLU A 234 -4.15 13.64 -6.80
N GLY A 235 -5.34 13.78 -6.20
CA GLY A 235 -5.49 14.38 -4.87
C GLY A 235 -5.00 13.49 -3.72
N PHE A 236 -4.80 12.20 -3.97
CA PHE A 236 -4.24 11.24 -3.02
C PHE A 236 -2.74 11.02 -3.22
N ASP A 237 -2.20 11.47 -4.36
CA ASP A 237 -0.81 11.25 -4.74
C ASP A 237 0.14 12.19 -4.01
N CYS A 238 0.82 11.70 -2.98
CA CYS A 238 1.78 12.50 -2.22
C CYS A 238 3.07 12.81 -3.01
N GLY A 239 3.30 12.19 -4.16
CA GLY A 239 4.34 12.53 -5.12
C GLY A 239 3.90 13.53 -6.18
N GLY A 240 2.60 13.81 -6.29
CA GLY A 240 2.00 14.69 -7.27
C GLY A 240 1.92 16.16 -6.81
N SER A 241 1.59 17.04 -7.77
CA SER A 241 1.48 18.48 -7.52
C SER A 241 0.11 18.91 -6.95
N VAL A 242 -0.95 18.13 -7.23
CA VAL A 242 -2.34 18.48 -6.86
C VAL A 242 -2.54 18.55 -5.35
N ILE A 243 -1.86 17.66 -4.60
CA ILE A 243 -1.94 17.66 -3.14
C ILE A 243 -1.61 19.00 -2.50
N GLY A 244 -0.68 19.76 -3.08
CA GLY A 244 -0.27 21.08 -2.58
C GLY A 244 -1.37 22.15 -2.69
N SER A 245 -2.37 21.96 -3.55
CA SER A 245 -3.50 22.86 -3.73
C SER A 245 -4.69 22.56 -2.81
N LEU A 246 -4.68 21.42 -2.12
CA LEU A 246 -5.75 21.04 -1.21
C LEU A 246 -5.71 21.84 0.10
N PRO A 247 -6.84 21.96 0.84
CA PRO A 247 -6.86 22.44 2.21
C PRO A 247 -5.90 21.63 3.12
N GLU A 248 -5.35 22.25 4.15
CA GLU A 248 -4.29 21.68 4.99
C GLU A 248 -4.67 20.32 5.63
N ASP A 249 -5.90 20.18 6.09
CA ASP A 249 -6.40 18.93 6.68
C ASP A 249 -6.57 17.81 5.64
N ALA A 250 -6.95 18.16 4.41
CA ALA A 250 -6.99 17.22 3.28
C ALA A 250 -5.58 16.82 2.84
N GLN A 251 -4.62 17.77 2.78
CA GLN A 251 -3.20 17.45 2.53
C GLN A 251 -2.64 16.49 3.58
N ALA A 252 -2.86 16.77 4.87
CA ALA A 252 -2.42 15.92 5.96
C ALA A 252 -3.02 14.50 5.87
N SER A 253 -4.30 14.43 5.48
CA SER A 253 -5.02 13.17 5.28
C SER A 253 -4.43 12.37 4.11
N ALA A 254 -4.23 13.00 2.95
CA ALA A 254 -3.64 12.37 1.77
C ALA A 254 -2.22 11.85 2.05
N ARG A 255 -1.35 12.68 2.67
CA ARG A 255 0.00 12.25 3.08
C ARG A 255 0.00 11.06 4.02
N SER A 256 -0.99 10.97 4.90
CA SER A 256 -1.09 9.87 5.85
C SER A 256 -1.59 8.56 5.24
N LEU A 257 -2.29 8.62 4.11
CA LEU A 257 -2.68 7.45 3.31
C LEU A 257 -1.48 6.86 2.55
N GLY A 258 -0.53 7.70 2.13
CA GLY A 258 0.76 7.28 1.63
C GLY A 258 0.78 6.79 0.17
N TRP A 259 -0.26 7.08 -0.63
CA TRP A 259 -0.25 6.81 -2.07
C TRP A 259 0.80 7.68 -2.77
N ASN A 260 1.56 7.08 -3.69
CA ASN A 260 2.60 7.78 -4.44
C ASN A 260 2.82 7.12 -5.82
N SER A 261 2.53 7.83 -6.88
CA SER A 261 2.69 7.37 -8.27
C SER A 261 4.16 7.29 -8.73
N GLN A 262 5.07 7.93 -7.99
CA GLN A 262 6.50 7.97 -8.35
C GLN A 262 7.29 6.78 -7.80
N ILE A 263 6.69 5.95 -6.95
CA ILE A 263 7.35 4.76 -6.40
C ILE A 263 6.79 3.50 -7.01
N GLU A 264 7.60 2.47 -6.96
CA GLU A 264 7.21 1.11 -7.31
C GLU A 264 6.84 0.34 -6.04
N TYR A 265 5.72 -0.33 -6.08
CA TYR A 265 5.18 -1.13 -5.00
C TYR A 265 5.47 -2.60 -5.23
N THR A 266 5.45 -3.39 -4.17
CA THR A 266 5.56 -4.85 -4.25
C THR A 266 4.27 -5.51 -3.79
N ALA A 267 3.92 -6.63 -4.44
CA ALA A 267 2.85 -7.52 -3.99
C ALA A 267 3.32 -8.97 -4.09
N ASN A 268 2.73 -9.84 -3.26
CA ASN A 268 3.05 -11.26 -3.25
C ASN A 268 1.85 -12.06 -3.73
N ALA A 269 2.01 -12.79 -4.82
CA ALA A 269 1.00 -13.69 -5.36
C ALA A 269 1.41 -15.15 -5.10
N THR A 270 0.45 -15.96 -4.65
CA THR A 270 0.58 -17.41 -4.59
C THR A 270 -0.22 -18.01 -5.73
N LEU A 271 0.46 -18.73 -6.61
CA LEU A 271 -0.15 -19.44 -7.73
C LEU A 271 -0.10 -20.94 -7.50
N ARG A 272 -1.13 -21.62 -7.97
CA ARG A 272 -1.21 -23.09 -7.98
C ARG A 272 -1.43 -23.57 -9.39
N ARG A 273 -0.81 -24.69 -9.75
CA ARG A 273 -0.99 -25.31 -11.06
C ARG A 273 -2.12 -26.33 -11.01
N VAL A 274 -3.20 -26.04 -11.75
CA VAL A 274 -4.39 -26.90 -11.84
C VAL A 274 -4.59 -27.30 -13.29
N GLY A 275 -4.61 -28.60 -13.60
CA GLY A 275 -4.76 -29.08 -14.97
C GLY A 275 -3.69 -28.59 -15.96
N GLY A 276 -2.50 -28.24 -15.47
CA GLY A 276 -1.40 -27.71 -16.29
C GLY A 276 -1.40 -26.19 -16.44
N VAL A 277 -2.43 -25.49 -15.98
CA VAL A 277 -2.58 -24.01 -16.04
C VAL A 277 -2.30 -23.40 -14.66
N TRP A 278 -1.65 -22.24 -14.63
CA TRP A 278 -1.45 -21.48 -13.41
C TRP A 278 -2.70 -20.70 -13.04
N GLU A 279 -3.13 -20.85 -11.80
CA GLU A 279 -4.25 -20.11 -11.20
C GLU A 279 -3.78 -19.38 -9.95
N VAL A 280 -4.24 -18.14 -9.78
CA VAL A 280 -3.93 -17.35 -8.60
C VAL A 280 -4.78 -17.81 -7.43
N ALA A 281 -4.13 -18.38 -6.42
CA ALA A 281 -4.77 -18.76 -5.16
C ALA A 281 -5.01 -17.52 -4.27
N TYR A 282 -4.01 -16.63 -4.19
CA TYR A 282 -4.03 -15.46 -3.31
C TYR A 282 -3.09 -14.37 -3.82
N ILE A 283 -3.46 -13.09 -3.63
CA ILE A 283 -2.58 -11.93 -3.81
C ILE A 283 -2.65 -11.07 -2.55
N ASN A 284 -1.50 -10.65 -2.06
CA ASN A 284 -1.37 -9.75 -0.93
C ASN A 284 -0.65 -8.46 -1.37
N PHE A 285 -1.26 -7.32 -1.08
CA PHE A 285 -0.71 -5.99 -1.32
C PHE A 285 -0.28 -5.38 0.04
N PRO A 286 0.95 -5.63 0.52
CA PRO A 286 1.36 -5.26 1.88
C PRO A 286 1.36 -3.75 2.12
N ASN A 287 1.39 -2.95 1.08
CA ASN A 287 1.42 -1.48 1.14
C ASN A 287 0.02 -0.84 1.01
N GLU A 288 -1.01 -1.61 0.67
CA GLU A 288 -2.38 -1.16 0.69
C GLU A 288 -2.98 -1.46 2.06
N ARG A 289 -3.02 -0.45 2.91
CA ARG A 289 -3.81 -0.50 4.16
C ARG A 289 -5.07 0.33 3.95
N GLU A 290 -6.19 -0.35 4.12
CA GLU A 290 -7.52 0.25 4.25
C GLU A 290 -7.59 1.26 5.42
#